data_6c21e9ed92cf8d07cb3592d74767b90f
#
_entry.id   6c21e9ed92cf8d07cb3592d74767b90f
#
_cell.length_a   1.000
_cell.length_b   1.000
_cell.length_c   1.000
_cell.angle_alpha   90.00
_cell.angle_beta   90.00
_cell.angle_gamma   90.00
#
_symmetry.space_group_name_H-M   'P 1'
#
loop_
_entity.id
_entity.type
_entity.pdbx_description
1 polymer ?
#
loop_
_entity_poly.entity_id
_entity_poly.type
_entity_poly.pdbx_seq_one_letter_code
_entity_poly.pdbx_strand_id
1 'polypeptide(L)'
;MDFWHWEKQLLWAINGWGSPEWNGFWVGVSYTPWSFPIYTALLVWIGYRFTLVKRAQVLGMVGFLILLSDQTSQFFKQGVGRLRPCHEPELEGTLQLLKDNCGGSFGFFSAHASNNFGLFFFFYLLIGQYAPNTFWVNTARIGLLFWAALVSLSRVVIGVHYPTDVLFGMLVGLFYGWLVYELTLKWFTKGKA
;
A
#
# COMPACT_ATOMS: atom_id res chain seq x y z
N MET A 1 25.54 11.13 13.86
CA MET A 1 25.04 10.96 12.48
C MET A 1 23.57 11.36 12.53
N ASP A 2 23.19 12.46 11.89
CA ASP A 2 21.82 12.98 11.97
C ASP A 2 20.87 12.01 11.27
N PHE A 3 19.65 11.81 11.84
CA PHE A 3 18.60 10.98 11.28
C PHE A 3 18.33 11.30 9.79
N TRP A 4 18.35 12.55 9.42
CA TRP A 4 18.19 13.06 8.07
C TRP A 4 19.28 12.58 7.09
N HIS A 5 20.52 12.54 7.56
CA HIS A 5 21.64 12.04 6.76
C HIS A 5 21.52 10.50 6.51
N TRP A 6 21.18 9.75 7.54
CA TRP A 6 20.94 8.30 7.42
C TRP A 6 19.82 7.99 6.43
N GLU A 7 18.72 8.73 6.49
CA GLU A 7 17.57 8.49 5.60
C GLU A 7 17.91 8.78 4.14
N LYS A 8 18.66 9.84 3.85
CA LYS A 8 19.14 10.13 2.49
C LYS A 8 20.06 9.03 1.96
N GLN A 9 20.98 8.52 2.78
CA GLN A 9 21.83 7.39 2.39
C GLN A 9 21.01 6.16 2.02
N LEU A 10 20.01 5.82 2.83
CA LEU A 10 19.10 4.71 2.55
C LEU A 10 18.27 4.96 1.30
N LEU A 11 17.80 6.18 1.10
CA LEU A 11 17.09 6.57 -0.12
C LEU A 11 17.97 6.36 -1.36
N TRP A 12 19.21 6.86 -1.39
CA TRP A 12 20.12 6.67 -2.51
C TRP A 12 20.44 5.20 -2.77
N ALA A 13 20.67 4.43 -1.72
CA ALA A 13 20.95 2.99 -1.85
C ALA A 13 19.79 2.24 -2.51
N ILE A 14 18.54 2.55 -2.13
CA ILE A 14 17.35 1.90 -2.70
C ILE A 14 17.01 2.47 -4.10
N ASN A 15 17.09 3.78 -4.28
CA ASN A 15 16.83 4.44 -5.57
C ASN A 15 17.85 3.99 -6.63
N GLY A 16 19.08 3.67 -6.22
CA GLY A 16 20.10 3.10 -7.08
C GLY A 16 19.80 1.69 -7.63
N TRP A 17 18.70 1.03 -7.20
CA TRP A 17 18.22 -0.21 -7.81
C TRP A 17 17.49 0.04 -9.15
N GLY A 18 17.17 1.31 -9.46
CA GLY A 18 16.76 1.73 -10.79
C GLY A 18 17.91 1.54 -11.77
N SER A 19 17.65 0.87 -12.91
CA SER A 19 18.55 0.78 -14.04
C SER A 19 17.73 0.80 -15.34
N PRO A 20 18.29 1.15 -16.49
CA PRO A 20 17.54 1.19 -17.74
C PRO A 20 16.73 -0.07 -18.02
N GLU A 21 17.25 -1.25 -17.63
CA GLU A 21 16.61 -2.55 -17.85
C GLU A 21 15.44 -2.79 -16.87
N TRP A 22 15.51 -2.27 -15.65
CA TRP A 22 14.53 -2.50 -14.57
C TRP A 22 13.57 -1.34 -14.33
N ASN A 23 13.81 -0.16 -14.92
CA ASN A 23 12.97 1.01 -14.72
C ASN A 23 11.50 0.76 -15.10
N GLY A 24 11.27 0.09 -16.24
CA GLY A 24 9.92 -0.29 -16.67
C GLY A 24 9.19 -1.18 -15.67
N PHE A 25 9.90 -2.11 -15.04
CA PHE A 25 9.36 -2.98 -14.00
C PHE A 25 8.95 -2.16 -12.75
N TRP A 26 9.84 -1.32 -12.21
CA TRP A 26 9.54 -0.53 -11.02
C TRP A 26 8.41 0.47 -11.22
N VAL A 27 8.39 1.13 -12.38
CA VAL A 27 7.30 2.04 -12.76
C VAL A 27 5.99 1.25 -12.90
N GLY A 28 6.03 0.07 -13.55
CA GLY A 28 4.87 -0.82 -13.70
C GLY A 28 4.31 -1.25 -12.35
N VAL A 29 5.14 -1.78 -11.44
CA VAL A 29 4.72 -2.17 -10.07
C VAL A 29 4.09 -1.01 -9.32
N SER A 30 4.64 0.21 -9.49
CA SER A 30 4.08 1.42 -8.87
C SER A 30 2.76 1.89 -9.53
N TYR A 31 2.41 1.35 -10.70
CA TYR A 31 1.21 1.71 -11.43
C TYR A 31 0.04 0.82 -11.03
N THR A 32 -1.03 1.41 -10.48
CA THR A 32 -2.18 0.68 -9.91
C THR A 32 -2.77 -0.40 -10.83
N PRO A 33 -2.90 -0.23 -12.16
CA PRO A 33 -3.40 -1.28 -13.04
C PRO A 33 -2.65 -2.62 -13.00
N TRP A 34 -1.39 -2.65 -12.63
CA TRP A 34 -0.65 -3.91 -12.43
C TRP A 34 -1.16 -4.73 -11.24
N SER A 35 -1.91 -4.10 -10.33
CA SER A 35 -2.60 -4.80 -9.24
C SER A 35 -3.95 -5.42 -9.64
N PHE A 36 -4.48 -5.12 -10.84
CA PHE A 36 -5.80 -5.62 -11.27
C PHE A 36 -5.94 -7.15 -11.27
N PRO A 37 -4.95 -7.95 -11.67
CA PRO A 37 -5.06 -9.42 -11.58
C PRO A 37 -5.29 -9.88 -10.13
N ILE A 38 -4.61 -9.26 -9.16
CA ILE A 38 -4.76 -9.58 -7.73
C ILE A 38 -6.15 -9.17 -7.25
N TYR A 39 -6.60 -7.95 -7.58
CA TYR A 39 -7.93 -7.47 -7.20
C TYR A 39 -9.03 -8.32 -7.82
N THR A 40 -8.86 -8.74 -9.09
CA THR A 40 -9.79 -9.66 -9.75
C THR A 40 -9.87 -11.01 -9.04
N ALA A 41 -8.72 -11.60 -8.67
CA ALA A 41 -8.69 -12.84 -7.90
C ALA A 41 -9.41 -12.72 -6.55
N LEU A 42 -9.21 -11.59 -5.83
CA LEU A 42 -9.91 -11.31 -4.59
C LEU A 42 -11.42 -11.14 -4.79
N LEU A 43 -11.86 -10.46 -5.85
CA LEU A 43 -13.28 -10.31 -6.18
C LEU A 43 -13.93 -11.66 -6.52
N VAL A 44 -13.24 -12.50 -7.28
CA VAL A 44 -13.68 -13.87 -7.58
C VAL A 44 -13.81 -14.66 -6.29
N TRP A 45 -12.81 -14.64 -5.40
CA TRP A 45 -12.85 -15.31 -4.11
C TRP A 45 -14.03 -14.83 -3.25
N ILE A 46 -14.26 -13.51 -3.15
CA ILE A 46 -15.42 -12.92 -2.45
C ILE A 46 -16.71 -13.47 -3.07
N GLY A 47 -16.78 -13.53 -4.41
CA GLY A 47 -17.91 -14.05 -5.17
C GLY A 47 -18.25 -15.50 -4.83
N TYR A 48 -17.26 -16.35 -4.64
CA TYR A 48 -17.48 -17.76 -4.26
C TYR A 48 -17.75 -17.95 -2.77
N ARG A 49 -17.16 -17.11 -1.91
CA ARG A 49 -17.16 -17.34 -0.47
C ARG A 49 -18.36 -16.76 0.26
N PHE A 50 -18.92 -15.65 -0.22
CA PHE A 50 -19.92 -14.89 0.52
C PHE A 50 -21.27 -14.78 -0.20
N THR A 51 -22.36 -14.65 0.58
CA THR A 51 -23.70 -14.28 0.06
C THR A 51 -23.67 -12.86 -0.53
N LEU A 52 -24.65 -12.50 -1.35
CA LEU A 52 -24.71 -11.19 -2.01
C LEU A 52 -24.62 -10.02 -1.01
N VAL A 53 -25.32 -10.11 0.11
CA VAL A 53 -25.28 -9.11 1.18
C VAL A 53 -23.87 -8.95 1.75
N LYS A 54 -23.22 -10.06 2.10
CA LYS A 54 -21.85 -10.02 2.64
C LYS A 54 -20.82 -9.56 1.61
N ARG A 55 -21.04 -9.86 0.31
CA ARG A 55 -20.20 -9.31 -0.78
C ARG A 55 -20.25 -7.78 -0.78
N ALA A 56 -21.46 -7.22 -0.77
CA ALA A 56 -21.64 -5.77 -0.72
C ALA A 56 -21.01 -5.15 0.54
N GLN A 57 -21.14 -5.80 1.68
CA GLN A 57 -20.49 -5.38 2.94
C GLN A 57 -18.97 -5.36 2.82
N VAL A 58 -18.34 -6.46 2.33
CA VAL A 58 -16.88 -6.53 2.14
C VAL A 58 -16.40 -5.45 1.18
N LEU A 59 -17.08 -5.27 0.03
CA LEU A 59 -16.70 -4.25 -0.96
C LEU A 59 -16.85 -2.83 -0.41
N GLY A 60 -17.92 -2.56 0.34
CA GLY A 60 -18.12 -1.28 1.03
C GLY A 60 -17.00 -1.00 2.05
N MET A 61 -16.59 -2.02 2.80
CA MET A 61 -15.51 -1.89 3.78
C MET A 61 -14.13 -1.73 3.13
N VAL A 62 -13.88 -2.37 1.98
CA VAL A 62 -12.68 -2.12 1.16
C VAL A 62 -12.65 -0.67 0.67
N GLY A 63 -13.77 -0.16 0.15
CA GLY A 63 -13.89 1.26 -0.24
C GLY A 63 -13.67 2.20 0.93
N PHE A 64 -14.23 1.90 2.10
CA PHE A 64 -14.02 2.66 3.33
C PHE A 64 -12.57 2.67 3.79
N LEU A 65 -11.87 1.51 3.72
CA LEU A 65 -10.44 1.42 4.03
C LEU A 65 -9.60 2.34 3.16
N ILE A 66 -9.81 2.29 1.83
CA ILE A 66 -9.08 3.12 0.87
C ILE A 66 -9.35 4.61 1.14
N LEU A 67 -10.62 4.97 1.31
CA LEU A 67 -11.01 6.35 1.61
C LEU A 67 -10.35 6.85 2.90
N LEU A 68 -10.41 6.06 3.98
CA LEU A 68 -9.82 6.40 5.27
C LEU A 68 -8.30 6.61 5.15
N SER A 69 -7.62 5.70 4.46
CA SER A 69 -6.18 5.76 4.22
C SER A 69 -5.78 6.99 3.40
N ASP A 70 -6.50 7.26 2.31
CA ASP A 70 -6.20 8.39 1.43
C ASP A 70 -6.46 9.73 2.13
N GLN A 71 -7.59 9.89 2.81
CA GLN A 71 -7.91 11.13 3.53
C GLN A 71 -6.90 11.39 4.66
N THR A 72 -6.54 10.36 5.42
CA THR A 72 -5.53 10.49 6.47
C THR A 72 -4.17 10.85 5.87
N SER A 73 -3.76 10.21 4.77
CA SER A 73 -2.52 10.56 4.08
C SER A 73 -2.52 12.03 3.61
N GLN A 74 -3.62 12.52 3.03
CA GLN A 74 -3.72 13.91 2.60
C GLN A 74 -3.65 14.89 3.77
N PHE A 75 -4.32 14.58 4.87
CA PHE A 75 -4.25 15.38 6.10
C PHE A 75 -2.80 15.50 6.62
N PHE A 76 -2.09 14.38 6.70
CA PHE A 76 -0.69 14.39 7.14
C PHE A 76 0.24 15.10 6.16
N LYS A 77 0.04 14.97 4.84
CA LYS A 77 0.83 15.69 3.83
C LYS A 77 0.75 17.20 4.00
N GLN A 78 -0.46 17.70 4.23
CA GLN A 78 -0.66 19.14 4.43
C GLN A 78 -0.17 19.60 5.80
N GLY A 79 -0.39 18.81 6.85
CA GLY A 79 -0.01 19.17 8.22
C GLY A 79 1.50 19.10 8.48
N VAL A 80 2.19 18.10 7.91
CA VAL A 80 3.65 17.92 8.07
C VAL A 80 4.43 18.77 7.08
N GLY A 81 3.91 18.97 5.86
CA GLY A 81 4.53 19.79 4.84
C GLY A 81 5.88 19.26 4.33
N ARG A 82 6.21 17.98 4.55
CA ARG A 82 7.46 17.38 4.12
C ARG A 82 7.51 17.24 2.61
N LEU A 83 8.50 17.85 1.97
CA LEU A 83 8.71 17.69 0.52
C LEU A 83 9.01 16.24 0.14
N ARG A 84 8.61 15.85 -1.05
CA ARG A 84 9.04 14.58 -1.65
C ARG A 84 10.51 14.65 -2.05
N PRO A 85 11.24 13.50 -2.13
CA PRO A 85 12.63 13.49 -2.57
C PRO A 85 12.86 14.24 -3.88
N CYS A 86 11.97 14.09 -4.85
CA CYS A 86 12.01 14.73 -6.17
C CYS A 86 11.71 16.24 -6.19
N HIS A 87 11.26 16.81 -5.08
CA HIS A 87 11.04 18.24 -4.88
C HIS A 87 12.04 18.83 -3.86
N GLU A 88 12.93 18.00 -3.32
CA GLU A 88 13.93 18.44 -2.34
C GLU A 88 15.15 19.04 -3.06
N PRO A 89 15.44 20.35 -2.91
CA PRO A 89 16.55 20.99 -3.63
C PRO A 89 17.92 20.34 -3.38
N GLU A 90 18.14 19.80 -2.16
CA GLU A 90 19.40 19.14 -1.81
C GLU A 90 19.62 17.80 -2.53
N LEU A 91 18.59 17.24 -3.13
CA LEU A 91 18.63 15.97 -3.87
C LEU A 91 18.63 16.16 -5.40
N GLU A 92 18.56 17.43 -5.86
CA GLU A 92 18.57 17.74 -7.28
C GLU A 92 19.86 17.24 -7.95
N GLY A 93 19.70 16.55 -9.08
CA GLY A 93 20.82 15.97 -9.84
C GLY A 93 21.43 14.70 -9.24
N THR A 94 21.03 14.28 -8.03
CA THR A 94 21.54 13.06 -7.38
C THR A 94 20.51 11.94 -7.30
N LEU A 95 19.22 12.27 -7.42
CA LEU A 95 18.11 11.35 -7.36
C LEU A 95 17.68 10.93 -8.76
N GLN A 96 17.46 9.63 -8.96
CA GLN A 96 16.84 9.10 -10.18
C GLN A 96 15.31 9.16 -10.05
N LEU A 97 14.67 10.08 -10.76
CA LEU A 97 13.21 10.08 -10.89
C LEU A 97 12.83 9.25 -12.12
N LEU A 98 12.25 8.05 -11.88
CA LEU A 98 11.92 7.11 -12.95
C LEU A 98 10.55 7.36 -13.60
N LYS A 99 9.85 8.42 -13.18
CA LYS A 99 8.56 8.86 -13.73
C LYS A 99 8.68 10.27 -14.29
N ASP A 100 7.90 10.58 -15.30
CA ASP A 100 7.81 11.93 -15.87
C ASP A 100 7.24 12.96 -14.90
N ASN A 101 6.52 12.51 -13.87
CA ASN A 101 5.87 13.36 -12.88
C ASN A 101 6.01 12.79 -11.47
N CYS A 102 6.53 13.61 -10.57
CA CYS A 102 6.65 13.29 -9.15
C CYS A 102 5.30 13.28 -8.40
N GLY A 103 4.28 13.94 -8.91
CA GLY A 103 3.01 14.19 -8.25
C GLY A 103 3.04 15.44 -7.37
N GLY A 104 2.17 15.52 -6.36
CA GLY A 104 2.10 16.68 -5.45
C GLY A 104 3.37 16.90 -4.65
N SER A 105 3.56 18.11 -4.11
CA SER A 105 4.80 18.53 -3.45
C SER A 105 5.13 17.74 -2.18
N PHE A 106 4.13 17.37 -1.37
CA PHE A 106 4.35 16.74 -0.07
C PHE A 106 4.24 15.21 -0.11
N GLY A 107 5.13 14.54 0.66
CA GLY A 107 5.32 13.08 0.64
C GLY A 107 4.80 12.33 1.86
N PHE A 108 4.80 12.92 3.03
CA PHE A 108 4.53 12.20 4.28
C PHE A 108 3.04 12.09 4.59
N PHE A 109 2.52 10.88 4.73
CA PHE A 109 3.10 9.58 4.47
C PHE A 109 2.62 9.02 3.12
N SER A 110 3.20 7.86 2.70
CA SER A 110 2.86 7.22 1.42
C SER A 110 1.48 6.56 1.45
N ALA A 111 0.49 7.13 0.75
CA ALA A 111 -0.83 6.55 0.57
C ALA A 111 -0.78 5.18 -0.15
N HIS A 112 0.14 5.01 -1.13
CA HIS A 112 0.32 3.72 -1.79
C HIS A 112 0.73 2.62 -0.81
N ALA A 113 1.66 2.90 0.10
CA ALA A 113 2.07 1.95 1.12
C ALA A 113 0.91 1.64 2.08
N SER A 114 0.20 2.66 2.55
CA SER A 114 -0.94 2.50 3.46
C SER A 114 -2.07 1.69 2.81
N ASN A 115 -2.47 1.99 1.58
CA ASN A 115 -3.52 1.26 0.88
C ASN A 115 -3.14 -0.21 0.65
N ASN A 116 -1.92 -0.49 0.16
CA ASN A 116 -1.51 -1.85 -0.13
C ASN A 116 -1.34 -2.69 1.14
N PHE A 117 -0.74 -2.17 2.20
CA PHE A 117 -0.62 -2.88 3.47
C PHE A 117 -1.97 -3.01 4.21
N GLY A 118 -2.86 -2.03 4.07
CA GLY A 118 -4.22 -2.10 4.60
C GLY A 118 -5.03 -3.21 3.92
N LEU A 119 -5.04 -3.23 2.58
CA LEU A 119 -5.70 -4.28 1.80
C LEU A 119 -5.08 -5.66 2.07
N PHE A 120 -3.73 -5.75 2.08
CA PHE A 120 -3.05 -6.99 2.44
C PHE A 120 -3.54 -7.50 3.79
N PHE A 121 -3.50 -6.70 4.85
CA PHE A 121 -3.79 -7.18 6.19
C PHE A 121 -5.28 -7.48 6.40
N PHE A 122 -6.15 -6.67 5.83
CA PHE A 122 -7.58 -6.93 5.80
C PHE A 122 -7.88 -8.29 5.16
N PHE A 123 -7.38 -8.56 3.95
CA PHE A 123 -7.62 -9.83 3.27
C PHE A 123 -6.85 -11.00 3.89
N TYR A 124 -5.65 -10.77 4.43
CA TYR A 124 -4.92 -11.77 5.19
C TYR A 124 -5.75 -12.33 6.35
N LEU A 125 -6.39 -11.45 7.13
CA LEU A 125 -7.27 -11.84 8.24
C LEU A 125 -8.57 -12.47 7.73
N LEU A 126 -9.21 -11.86 6.73
CA LEU A 126 -10.49 -12.34 6.20
C LEU A 126 -10.36 -13.71 5.54
N ILE A 127 -9.32 -13.94 4.76
CA ILE A 127 -9.01 -15.25 4.16
C ILE A 127 -8.71 -16.27 5.25
N GLY A 128 -7.91 -15.90 6.25
CA GLY A 128 -7.61 -16.77 7.39
C GLY A 128 -8.84 -17.22 8.16
N GLN A 129 -9.85 -16.35 8.29
CA GLN A 129 -11.11 -16.64 8.99
C GLN A 129 -12.07 -17.50 8.13
N TYR A 130 -12.11 -17.31 6.82
CA TYR A 130 -13.17 -17.87 5.97
C TYR A 130 -12.70 -18.87 4.92
N ALA A 131 -11.41 -19.07 4.71
CA ALA A 131 -10.87 -20.09 3.79
C ALA A 131 -10.29 -21.28 4.57
N PRO A 132 -10.22 -22.48 3.95
CA PRO A 132 -9.59 -23.65 4.59
C PRO A 132 -8.09 -23.39 4.76
N ASN A 133 -7.51 -23.89 5.85
CA ASN A 133 -6.07 -23.79 6.09
C ASN A 133 -5.31 -24.80 5.21
N THR A 134 -5.00 -24.41 3.99
CA THR A 134 -4.27 -25.22 3.01
C THR A 134 -2.97 -24.52 2.60
N PHE A 135 -2.05 -25.28 2.02
CA PHE A 135 -0.80 -24.75 1.47
C PHE A 135 -1.08 -23.59 0.47
N TRP A 136 -2.00 -23.77 -0.47
CA TRP A 136 -2.33 -22.76 -1.49
C TRP A 136 -2.92 -21.47 -0.91
N VAL A 137 -3.78 -21.60 0.10
CA VAL A 137 -4.36 -20.43 0.78
C VAL A 137 -3.29 -19.65 1.54
N ASN A 138 -2.39 -20.34 2.22
CA ASN A 138 -1.29 -19.68 2.92
C ASN A 138 -0.30 -19.02 1.95
N THR A 139 0.01 -19.69 0.83
CA THR A 139 0.83 -19.12 -0.24
C THR A 139 0.19 -17.84 -0.82
N ALA A 140 -1.13 -17.84 -1.06
CA ALA A 140 -1.85 -16.65 -1.52
C ALA A 140 -1.76 -15.49 -0.51
N ARG A 141 -1.90 -15.77 0.79
CA ARG A 141 -1.75 -14.75 1.86
C ARG A 141 -0.34 -14.16 1.91
N ILE A 142 0.69 -15.01 1.74
CA ILE A 142 2.09 -14.55 1.65
C ILE A 142 2.31 -13.75 0.36
N GLY A 143 1.70 -14.18 -0.75
CA GLY A 143 1.74 -13.44 -2.02
C GLY A 143 1.17 -12.03 -1.92
N LEU A 144 0.09 -11.82 -1.14
CA LEU A 144 -0.46 -10.50 -0.87
C LEU A 144 0.53 -9.62 -0.09
N LEU A 145 1.23 -10.19 0.92
CA LEU A 145 2.28 -9.48 1.65
C LEU A 145 3.42 -9.08 0.72
N PHE A 146 3.89 -10.02 -0.08
CA PHE A 146 4.98 -9.77 -1.03
C PHE A 146 4.61 -8.65 -2.01
N TRP A 147 3.38 -8.68 -2.56
CA TRP A 147 2.90 -7.63 -3.45
C TRP A 147 2.83 -6.27 -2.76
N ALA A 148 2.27 -6.19 -1.54
CA ALA A 148 2.20 -4.94 -0.78
C ALA A 148 3.60 -4.36 -0.49
N ALA A 149 4.56 -5.23 -0.14
CA ALA A 149 5.95 -4.84 0.07
C ALA A 149 6.61 -4.35 -1.23
N LEU A 150 6.39 -5.05 -2.34
CA LEU A 150 6.95 -4.70 -3.64
C LEU A 150 6.42 -3.34 -4.15
N VAL A 151 5.10 -3.10 -4.07
CA VAL A 151 4.51 -1.80 -4.43
C VAL A 151 5.04 -0.69 -3.51
N SER A 152 5.16 -0.95 -2.21
CA SER A 152 5.67 0.04 -1.26
C SER A 152 7.13 0.39 -1.52
N LEU A 153 7.96 -0.62 -1.77
CA LEU A 153 9.37 -0.45 -2.12
C LEU A 153 9.56 0.31 -3.43
N SER A 154 8.71 0.03 -4.43
CA SER A 154 8.75 0.72 -5.72
C SER A 154 8.64 2.24 -5.57
N ARG A 155 7.96 2.75 -4.52
CA ARG A 155 7.81 4.20 -4.27
C ARG A 155 9.12 4.88 -3.91
N VAL A 156 10.02 4.16 -3.26
CA VAL A 156 11.37 4.63 -2.94
C VAL A 156 12.27 4.51 -4.17
N VAL A 157 12.22 3.36 -4.87
CA VAL A 157 13.03 3.11 -6.07
C VAL A 157 12.75 4.14 -7.15
N ILE A 158 11.49 4.50 -7.39
CA ILE A 158 11.15 5.52 -8.42
C ILE A 158 11.39 6.96 -7.95
N GLY A 159 11.87 7.20 -6.72
CA GLY A 159 12.29 8.51 -6.23
C GLY A 159 11.18 9.44 -5.74
N VAL A 160 9.97 8.93 -5.42
CA VAL A 160 8.82 9.78 -5.06
C VAL A 160 8.49 9.81 -3.56
N HIS A 161 9.09 8.94 -2.76
CA HIS A 161 8.92 8.88 -1.31
C HIS A 161 10.22 8.51 -0.60
N TYR A 162 10.41 9.07 0.60
CA TYR A 162 11.45 8.61 1.50
C TYR A 162 11.11 7.23 2.10
N PRO A 163 12.13 6.46 2.53
CA PRO A 163 11.90 5.18 3.22
C PRO A 163 10.96 5.31 4.42
N THR A 164 11.07 6.39 5.22
CA THR A 164 10.20 6.60 6.38
C THR A 164 8.77 6.96 6.01
N ASP A 165 8.53 7.66 4.89
CA ASP A 165 7.16 7.90 4.39
C ASP A 165 6.46 6.58 4.09
N VAL A 166 7.22 5.64 3.53
CA VAL A 166 6.73 4.29 3.19
C VAL A 166 6.50 3.48 4.46
N LEU A 167 7.48 3.44 5.36
CA LEU A 167 7.38 2.70 6.62
C LEU A 167 6.19 3.16 7.46
N PHE A 168 6.02 4.48 7.62
CA PHE A 168 4.88 5.02 8.35
C PHE A 168 3.55 4.68 7.66
N GLY A 169 3.50 4.80 6.33
CA GLY A 169 2.35 4.38 5.54
C GLY A 169 1.99 2.91 5.74
N MET A 170 2.99 2.01 5.79
CA MET A 170 2.80 0.58 6.09
C MET A 170 2.15 0.37 7.47
N LEU A 171 2.64 1.04 8.51
CA LEU A 171 2.09 0.92 9.88
C LEU A 171 0.64 1.40 9.94
N VAL A 172 0.34 2.55 9.34
CA VAL A 172 -1.04 3.08 9.25
C VAL A 172 -1.93 2.11 8.47
N GLY A 173 -1.44 1.55 7.36
CA GLY A 173 -2.15 0.56 6.57
C GLY A 173 -2.49 -0.70 7.36
N LEU A 174 -1.51 -1.28 8.07
CA LEU A 174 -1.74 -2.44 8.94
C LEU A 174 -2.80 -2.15 10.00
N PHE A 175 -2.72 -0.99 10.64
CA PHE A 175 -3.72 -0.58 11.64
C PHE A 175 -5.12 -0.47 11.02
N TYR A 176 -5.27 0.18 9.87
CA TYR A 176 -6.58 0.30 9.20
C TYR A 176 -7.08 -1.03 8.65
N GLY A 177 -6.20 -1.88 8.13
CA GLY A 177 -6.57 -3.24 7.71
C GLY A 177 -7.16 -4.07 8.84
N TRP A 178 -6.54 -4.03 10.03
CA TRP A 178 -7.06 -4.66 11.23
C TRP A 178 -8.39 -4.03 11.69
N LEU A 179 -8.45 -2.71 11.81
CA LEU A 179 -9.64 -1.99 12.26
C LEU A 179 -10.85 -2.31 11.38
N VAL A 180 -10.67 -2.21 10.06
CA VAL A 180 -11.74 -2.45 9.08
C VAL A 180 -12.16 -3.92 9.07
N TYR A 181 -11.24 -4.86 9.28
CA TYR A 181 -11.57 -6.27 9.47
C TYR A 181 -12.49 -6.48 10.70
N GLU A 182 -12.15 -5.93 11.85
CA GLU A 182 -12.97 -6.01 13.06
C GLU A 182 -14.38 -5.40 12.84
N LEU A 183 -14.45 -4.26 12.18
CA LEU A 183 -15.73 -3.63 11.83
C LEU A 183 -16.55 -4.49 10.87
N THR A 184 -15.91 -5.17 9.92
CA THR A 184 -16.57 -6.10 8.99
C THR A 184 -17.20 -7.28 9.73
N LEU A 185 -16.49 -7.88 10.69
CA LEU A 185 -17.02 -8.99 11.48
C LEU A 185 -18.24 -8.56 12.32
N LYS A 186 -18.16 -7.38 12.94
CA LYS A 186 -19.30 -6.82 13.71
C LYS A 186 -20.50 -6.53 12.78
N TRP A 187 -20.26 -6.09 11.56
CA TRP A 187 -21.34 -5.86 10.59
C TRP A 187 -21.98 -7.16 10.13
N PHE A 188 -21.19 -8.23 9.94
CA PHE A 188 -21.70 -9.56 9.58
C PHE A 188 -22.64 -10.16 10.64
N THR A 189 -22.47 -9.81 11.90
CA THR A 189 -23.30 -10.32 13.01
C THR A 189 -24.59 -9.54 13.17
N LYS A 190 -24.62 -8.23 12.90
CA LYS A 190 -25.83 -7.39 13.04
C LYS A 190 -26.96 -7.74 12.08
N GLY A 191 -26.70 -8.42 10.98
CA GLY A 191 -27.70 -8.84 10.00
C GLY A 191 -28.38 -10.18 10.33
N LYS A 192 -28.14 -10.75 11.52
CA LYS A 192 -28.75 -12.01 11.99
C LYS A 192 -29.79 -11.85 13.11
N ALA A 193 -30.10 -10.60 13.48
CA ALA A 193 -31.12 -10.27 14.50
C ALA A 193 -32.46 -9.94 13.84
#